data_b673fc7b01ff909afed6e6a9a124616b
#
_entry.id   b673fc7b01ff909afed6e6a9a124616b
#
_cell.length_a   1.000
_cell.length_b   1.000
_cell.length_c   1.000
_cell.angle_alpha   90.00
_cell.angle_beta   90.00
_cell.angle_gamma   90.00
#
_symmetry.space_group_name_H-M   'P 1'
#
loop_
_entity.id
_entity.type
_entity.pdbx_description
1 polymer ?
#
loop_
_entity_poly.entity_id
_entity_poly.type
_entity_poly.pdbx_seq_one_letter_code
_entity_poly.pdbx_strand_id
1 'polypeptide(L)' 'MNTIAIDAMGGDFAPKEIVKGAILAKNLGIDVILSGDKDIIEPYLEGNKIPVVDYP' A
#
# COMPACT_ATOMS: atom_id res chain seq x y z
N MET A 1 5.03 -3.27 18.22
CA MET A 1 5.37 -3.65 16.83
C MET A 1 5.52 -2.41 15.98
N ASN A 2 6.44 -2.44 15.05
CA ASN A 2 6.69 -1.30 14.19
C ASN A 2 5.81 -1.36 12.95
N THR A 3 5.21 -0.23 12.62
CA THR A 3 4.43 -0.10 11.39
C THR A 3 5.29 0.56 10.33
N ILE A 4 5.31 -0.01 9.14
CA ILE A 4 6.05 0.54 8.02
C ILE A 4 5.11 1.30 7.10
N ALA A 5 5.42 2.58 6.87
CA ALA A 5 4.65 3.41 5.94
C ALA A 5 5.33 3.39 4.57
N ILE A 6 4.56 3.11 3.54
CA ILE A 6 5.06 2.99 2.18
C ILE A 6 4.33 4.00 1.30
N ASP A 7 5.10 4.81 0.58
CA ASP A 7 4.53 5.74 -0.40
C ASP A 7 4.14 4.95 -1.65
N ALA A 8 2.83 4.80 -1.87
CA ALA A 8 2.31 4.00 -2.97
C ALA A 8 2.35 4.72 -4.32
N MET A 9 2.64 6.01 -4.32
CA MET A 9 2.61 6.80 -5.55
C MET A 9 4.01 7.10 -6.09
N GLY A 10 5.05 6.59 -5.44
CA GLY A 10 6.43 6.83 -5.88
C GLY A 10 6.90 5.79 -6.89
N GLY A 11 7.67 6.23 -7.89
CA GLY A 11 8.30 5.33 -8.83
C GLY A 11 7.52 5.11 -10.12
N ASP A 12 8.17 4.47 -11.07
CA ASP A 12 7.66 4.32 -12.43
C ASP A 12 6.52 3.32 -12.56
N PHE A 13 6.43 2.37 -11.64
CA PHE A 13 5.42 1.33 -11.69
C PHE A 13 4.38 1.46 -10.58
N ALA A 14 4.35 2.62 -9.94
CA ALA A 14 3.36 2.90 -8.92
C ALA A 14 1.99 3.15 -9.55
N PRO A 15 0.92 2.79 -8.84
CA PRO A 15 0.92 2.18 -7.51
C PRO A 15 0.96 0.65 -7.53
N LYS A 16 0.80 0.04 -8.69
CA LYS A 16 0.56 -1.40 -8.84
C LYS A 16 1.61 -2.25 -8.15
N GLU A 17 2.87 -2.06 -8.49
CA GLU A 17 3.94 -2.91 -7.94
C GLU A 17 4.18 -2.63 -6.46
N ILE A 18 4.01 -1.40 -6.03
CA ILE A 18 4.18 -1.04 -4.64
C ILE A 18 3.09 -1.66 -3.78
N VAL A 19 1.85 -1.59 -4.24
CA VAL A 19 0.73 -2.20 -3.51
C VAL A 19 0.89 -3.72 -3.45
N LYS A 20 1.34 -4.32 -4.53
CA LYS A 20 1.60 -5.77 -4.56
C LYS A 20 2.66 -6.16 -3.53
N GLY A 21 3.74 -5.40 -3.44
CA GLY A 21 4.76 -5.64 -2.43
C GLY A 21 4.24 -5.47 -1.01
N ALA A 22 3.38 -4.48 -0.79
CA ALA A 22 2.77 -4.26 0.52
C ALA A 22 1.88 -5.43 0.93
N ILE A 23 1.13 -5.99 -0.02
CA ILE A 23 0.29 -7.15 0.26
C ILE A 23 1.15 -8.35 0.65
N LEU A 24 2.25 -8.57 -0.05
CA LEU A 24 3.18 -9.65 0.31
C LEU A 24 3.75 -9.45 1.71
N ALA A 25 4.14 -8.23 2.04
CA ALA A 25 4.68 -7.92 3.36
C ALA A 25 3.63 -8.20 4.45
N LYS A 26 2.39 -7.77 4.21
CA LYS A 26 1.31 -8.02 5.16
C LYS A 26 1.11 -9.51 5.37
N ASN A 27 1.15 -10.29 4.30
CA ASN A 27 0.96 -11.74 4.41
C ASN A 27 2.10 -12.42 5.16
N LEU A 28 3.24 -11.77 5.24
CA LEU A 28 4.38 -12.26 6.06
C LEU A 28 4.30 -11.80 7.51
N GLY A 29 3.23 -11.10 7.87
CA GLY A 29 3.06 -10.63 9.24
C GLY A 29 3.64 -9.27 9.53
N ILE A 30 4.08 -8.56 8.51
CA ILE A 30 4.61 -7.20 8.66
C ILE A 30 3.45 -6.20 8.66
N ASP A 31 3.45 -5.29 9.63
CA ASP A 31 2.43 -4.27 9.73
C ASP A 31 2.77 -3.11 8.80
N VAL A 32 1.94 -2.89 7.78
CA VAL A 32 2.20 -1.87 6.77
C VAL A 32 1.02 -0.93 6.61
N ILE A 33 1.29 0.31 6.27
CA ILE A 33 0.29 1.27 5.82
C ILE A 33 0.77 1.86 4.49
N LEU A 34 -0.18 2.26 3.66
CA LEU A 34 0.13 2.90 2.38
C LEU A 34 -0.24 4.37 2.45
N SER A 35 0.51 5.21 1.77
CA SER A 35 0.14 6.60 1.60
C SER A 35 0.01 6.93 0.12
N GLY A 36 -0.94 7.80 -0.22
CA GLY A 36 -1.16 8.20 -1.61
C GLY A 36 -2.62 8.51 -1.88
N ASP A 37 -2.98 8.45 -3.14
CA ASP A 37 -4.36 8.68 -3.57
C ASP A 37 -5.18 7.41 -3.35
N LYS A 38 -6.06 7.46 -2.36
CA LYS A 38 -6.84 6.30 -1.95
C LYS A 38 -7.67 5.73 -3.09
N ASP A 39 -8.28 6.59 -3.91
CA ASP A 39 -9.13 6.13 -5.00
C ASP A 39 -8.33 5.37 -6.06
N ILE A 40 -7.08 5.75 -6.25
CA ILE A 40 -6.20 5.06 -7.19
C ILE A 40 -5.67 3.76 -6.59
N ILE A 41 -5.35 3.77 -5.30
CA ILE A 41 -4.74 2.62 -4.62
C ILE A 41 -5.73 1.48 -4.39
N GLU A 42 -6.94 1.80 -3.98
CA GLU A 42 -7.90 0.79 -3.54
C GLU A 42 -8.17 -0.34 -4.54
N PRO A 43 -8.32 -0.06 -5.85
CA PRO A 43 -8.53 -1.15 -6.80
C PRO A 43 -7.42 -2.20 -6.80
N TYR A 44 -6.18 -1.79 -6.50
CA TYR A 44 -5.05 -2.71 -6.51
C TYR A 44 -4.96 -3.55 -5.24
N LEU A 45 -5.71 -3.20 -4.20
CA LEU A 45 -5.70 -3.97 -2.95
C LEU A 45 -6.42 -5.31 -3.09
N GLU A 46 -7.32 -5.44 -4.04
CA GLU A 46 -8.04 -6.67 -4.34
C GLU A 46 -8.68 -7.31 -3.10
N GLY A 47 -9.29 -6.45 -2.27
CA GLY A 47 -9.93 -6.91 -1.04
C GLY A 47 -9.02 -7.10 0.15
N ASN A 48 -7.72 -6.94 -0.01
CA ASN A 48 -6.79 -6.98 1.11
C ASN A 48 -6.97 -5.72 1.97
N LYS A 49 -6.88 -5.89 3.27
CA LYS A 49 -7.12 -4.79 4.21
C LYS A 49 -5.80 -4.19 4.66
N ILE A 50 -5.39 -3.16 3.96
CA ILE A 50 -4.21 -2.37 4.32
C ILE A 50 -4.67 -0.93 4.47
N PRO A 51 -4.38 -0.27 5.61
CA PRO A 51 -4.78 1.13 5.78
C PRO A 51 -4.11 2.03 4.74
N VAL A 52 -4.88 2.97 4.22
CA VAL A 52 -4.38 3.95 3.26
C VAL A 52 -4.53 5.33 3.86
N VAL A 53 -3.42 6.05 3.97
CA VAL A 53 -3.43 7.45 4.38
C VAL A 53 -3.56 8.27 3.09
N ASP A 54 -4.73 8.87 2.92
CA ASP A 54 -5.06 9.61 1.69
C ASP A 54 -4.39 10.98 1.70
N TYR A 55 -3.72 11.31 0.60
CA TYR A 55 -3.20 12.66 0.41
C TYR A 55 -3.26 13.02 -1.06
N PRO A 56 -3.35 14.33 -1.38
CA PRO A 56 -3.42 14.78 -2.77
C PRO A 56 -2.15 14.49 -3.54
#